data_fd184b6f93c6937ad4f40515ccff2fd6
#
_entry.id   fd184b6f93c6937ad4f40515ccff2fd6
#
_cell.length_a   1.000
_cell.length_b   1.000
_cell.length_c   1.000
_cell.angle_alpha   90.00
_cell.angle_beta   90.00
_cell.angle_gamma   90.00
#
_symmetry.space_group_name_H-M   'P 1'
#
loop_
_entity.id
_entity.type
_entity.pdbx_description
1 polymer ?
#
loop_
_entity_poly.entity_id
_entity_poly.type
_entity_poly.pdbx_seq_one_letter_code
_entity_poly.pdbx_strand_id
1 'polypeptide(L)'
;MDRKMVNFIKERYPSGTRIRLNSMEDPYAPIAPGTEGVVDFVDDIGTIHMKWNNGRSLGIVPGEDSFSVLPPKLTTLKLYMPLTAELYERSVYGDLEAESTELDGSALRSYQDQIMAELVKNRMPEETERGLMHWYGIADSVNTKVHSAVFTVEERDRQLWGVAECRVAGELNAAEQDILK
;
A
#
# COMPACT_ATOMS: atom_id res chain seq x y z
N MET A 1 30.77 -12.86 -8.05
CA MET A 1 29.48 -13.56 -7.85
C MET A 1 28.91 -13.93 -9.21
N ASP A 2 28.25 -15.07 -9.36
CA ASP A 2 27.66 -15.47 -10.66
C ASP A 2 26.37 -14.64 -10.94
N ARG A 3 26.05 -14.46 -12.24
CA ARG A 3 24.91 -13.63 -12.68
C ARG A 3 23.54 -14.12 -12.15
N LYS A 4 23.40 -15.43 -11.94
CA LYS A 4 22.16 -16.00 -11.37
C LYS A 4 21.99 -15.60 -9.91
N MET A 5 23.08 -15.59 -9.16
CA MET A 5 23.07 -15.16 -7.75
C MET A 5 22.79 -13.67 -7.63
N VAL A 6 23.36 -12.85 -8.51
CA VAL A 6 23.07 -11.40 -8.52
C VAL A 6 21.59 -11.14 -8.79
N ASN A 7 20.98 -11.81 -9.77
CA ASN A 7 19.56 -11.68 -10.06
C ASN A 7 18.69 -12.12 -8.86
N PHE A 8 19.05 -13.22 -8.22
CA PHE A 8 18.37 -13.67 -7.00
C PHE A 8 18.43 -12.64 -5.88
N ILE A 9 19.57 -11.98 -5.69
CA ILE A 9 19.71 -10.91 -4.67
C ILE A 9 18.84 -9.69 -5.05
N LYS A 10 18.84 -9.29 -6.34
CA LYS A 10 17.99 -8.20 -6.84
C LYS A 10 16.50 -8.46 -6.61
N GLU A 11 16.04 -9.68 -6.87
CA GLU A 11 14.64 -10.07 -6.63
C GLU A 11 14.29 -10.13 -5.14
N ARG A 12 15.22 -10.64 -4.32
CA ARG A 12 14.99 -10.83 -2.90
C ARG A 12 15.04 -9.52 -2.09
N TYR A 13 15.83 -8.54 -2.53
CA TYR A 13 16.03 -7.28 -1.84
C TYR A 13 15.76 -6.09 -2.77
N PRO A 14 14.53 -5.90 -3.23
CA PRO A 14 14.17 -4.76 -4.07
C PRO A 14 14.35 -3.44 -3.30
N SER A 15 14.45 -2.34 -4.05
CA SER A 15 14.49 -0.99 -3.48
C SER A 15 13.34 -0.76 -2.50
N GLY A 16 13.63 -0.13 -1.36
CA GLY A 16 12.67 0.07 -0.27
C GLY A 16 12.61 -1.07 0.76
N THR A 17 13.27 -2.22 0.53
CA THR A 17 13.38 -3.29 1.54
C THR A 17 14.05 -2.76 2.79
N ARG A 18 13.41 -2.91 3.96
CA ARG A 18 13.96 -2.50 5.25
C ARG A 18 14.91 -3.55 5.79
N ILE A 19 16.07 -3.11 6.22
CA ILE A 19 17.13 -3.98 6.74
C ILE A 19 17.63 -3.41 8.07
N ARG A 20 17.93 -4.32 9.02
CA ARG A 20 18.73 -4.06 10.22
C ARG A 20 20.05 -4.79 10.07
N LEU A 21 21.15 -4.06 10.23
CA LEU A 21 22.48 -4.65 10.23
C LEU A 21 22.72 -5.42 11.53
N ASN A 22 23.23 -6.65 11.42
CA ASN A 22 23.63 -7.45 12.57
C ASN A 22 25.15 -7.35 12.80
N SER A 23 25.94 -7.46 11.71
CA SER A 23 27.39 -7.25 11.73
C SER A 23 27.89 -6.88 10.35
N MET A 24 28.99 -6.13 10.29
CA MET A 24 29.65 -5.72 9.05
C MET A 24 31.18 -5.87 9.20
N GLU A 25 31.79 -6.51 8.22
CA GLU A 25 33.24 -6.71 8.16
C GLU A 25 33.90 -5.62 7.29
N ASP A 26 33.80 -4.35 7.72
CA ASP A 26 34.54 -3.26 7.10
C ASP A 26 35.67 -2.78 8.04
N PRO A 27 36.96 -2.85 7.58
CA PRO A 27 38.08 -2.54 8.47
C PRO A 27 38.28 -1.04 8.73
N TYR A 28 37.61 -0.16 7.99
CA TYR A 28 37.88 1.27 8.06
C TYR A 28 36.78 2.03 8.79
N ALA A 29 35.54 1.79 8.41
CA ALA A 29 34.42 2.56 8.96
C ALA A 29 33.10 1.76 8.88
N PRO A 30 32.98 0.66 9.63
CA PRO A 30 31.78 -0.17 9.59
C PRO A 30 30.54 0.60 10.03
N ILE A 31 29.39 0.18 9.55
CA ILE A 31 28.11 0.61 10.13
C ILE A 31 27.92 -0.14 11.45
N ALA A 32 27.46 0.57 12.47
CA ALA A 32 27.24 -0.04 13.78
C ALA A 32 26.14 -1.11 13.73
N PRO A 33 26.33 -2.26 14.39
CA PRO A 33 25.27 -3.26 14.55
C PRO A 33 23.99 -2.66 15.12
N GLY A 34 22.82 -3.12 14.64
CA GLY A 34 21.51 -2.60 15.05
C GLY A 34 21.07 -1.38 14.22
N THR A 35 21.94 -0.80 13.38
CA THR A 35 21.53 0.30 12.47
C THR A 35 20.52 -0.23 11.46
N GLU A 36 19.43 0.52 11.30
CA GLU A 36 18.39 0.26 10.30
C GLU A 36 18.57 1.15 9.08
N GLY A 37 18.11 0.68 7.93
CA GLY A 37 18.10 1.43 6.69
C GLY A 37 17.18 0.79 5.67
N VAL A 38 17.14 1.37 4.48
CA VAL A 38 16.40 0.85 3.35
C VAL A 38 17.35 0.57 2.18
N VAL A 39 17.04 -0.48 1.43
CA VAL A 39 17.76 -0.79 0.19
C VAL A 39 17.50 0.32 -0.81
N ASP A 40 18.55 0.87 -1.39
CA ASP A 40 18.48 1.80 -2.51
C ASP A 40 18.42 1.01 -3.84
N PHE A 41 19.43 0.21 -4.08
CA PHE A 41 19.49 -0.72 -5.22
C PHE A 41 20.51 -1.84 -4.96
N VAL A 42 20.50 -2.84 -5.83
CA VAL A 42 21.54 -3.90 -5.87
C VAL A 42 22.32 -3.76 -7.18
N ASP A 43 23.64 -3.70 -7.08
CA ASP A 43 24.51 -3.55 -8.24
C ASP A 43 24.77 -4.87 -9.00
N ASP A 44 25.58 -4.81 -10.06
CA ASP A 44 25.85 -5.94 -10.93
C ASP A 44 26.85 -6.95 -10.36
N ILE A 45 27.45 -6.66 -9.20
CA ILE A 45 28.32 -7.59 -8.47
C ILE A 45 27.61 -8.17 -7.23
N GLY A 46 26.38 -7.72 -6.95
CA GLY A 46 25.53 -8.23 -5.87
C GLY A 46 25.65 -7.47 -4.54
N THR A 47 26.30 -6.31 -4.52
CA THR A 47 26.34 -5.44 -3.35
C THR A 47 24.96 -4.77 -3.17
N ILE A 48 24.44 -4.82 -1.97
CA ILE A 48 23.17 -4.16 -1.61
C ILE A 48 23.48 -2.75 -1.13
N HIS A 49 23.25 -1.76 -1.98
CA HIS A 49 23.44 -0.35 -1.63
C HIS A 49 22.32 0.13 -0.71
N MET A 50 22.70 0.78 0.39
CA MET A 50 21.82 1.14 1.49
C MET A 50 21.72 2.65 1.69
N LYS A 51 20.53 3.10 2.07
CA LYS A 51 20.29 4.39 2.73
C LYS A 51 20.07 4.13 4.22
N TRP A 52 21.15 4.27 5.00
CA TRP A 52 21.07 4.06 6.44
C TRP A 52 20.43 5.24 7.16
N ASN A 53 19.68 4.96 8.24
CA ASN A 53 19.01 6.01 9.05
C ASN A 53 20.00 7.00 9.71
N ASN A 54 21.29 6.64 9.79
CA ASN A 54 22.36 7.52 10.26
C ASN A 54 22.96 8.42 9.18
N GLY A 55 22.37 8.45 7.97
CA GLY A 55 22.80 9.26 6.82
C GLY A 55 23.95 8.68 6.00
N ARG A 56 24.45 7.50 6.33
CA ARG A 56 25.51 6.81 5.60
C ARG A 56 24.93 5.97 4.45
N SER A 57 25.80 5.62 3.49
CA SER A 57 25.41 4.86 2.29
C SER A 57 26.29 3.63 2.03
N LEU A 58 27.05 3.15 3.02
CA LEU A 58 27.90 1.97 2.88
C LEU A 58 27.03 0.74 2.53
N GLY A 59 27.44 0.01 1.49
CA GLY A 59 26.72 -1.18 1.02
C GLY A 59 26.94 -2.40 1.89
N ILE A 60 26.04 -3.36 1.78
CA ILE A 60 26.12 -4.69 2.39
C ILE A 60 26.66 -5.65 1.34
N VAL A 61 27.63 -6.47 1.70
CA VAL A 61 28.16 -7.56 0.89
C VAL A 61 27.54 -8.87 1.38
N PRO A 62 26.55 -9.46 0.66
CA PRO A 62 25.95 -10.71 1.06
C PRO A 62 26.97 -11.86 1.15
N GLY A 63 27.02 -12.55 2.29
CA GLY A 63 27.98 -13.61 2.56
C GLY A 63 29.18 -13.15 3.42
N GLU A 64 29.46 -11.86 3.48
CA GLU A 64 30.45 -11.27 4.38
C GLU A 64 29.74 -10.58 5.56
N ASP A 65 28.74 -9.75 5.24
CA ASP A 65 27.95 -9.03 6.23
C ASP A 65 26.70 -9.82 6.65
N SER A 66 26.30 -9.64 7.91
CA SER A 66 25.08 -10.24 8.45
C SER A 66 24.02 -9.18 8.69
N PHE A 67 22.80 -9.47 8.24
CA PHE A 67 21.66 -8.57 8.38
C PHE A 67 20.32 -9.31 8.47
N SER A 68 19.31 -8.61 8.94
CA SER A 68 17.92 -9.09 9.05
C SER A 68 16.99 -8.20 8.25
N VAL A 69 16.10 -8.82 7.45
CA VAL A 69 15.02 -8.08 6.78
C VAL A 69 13.95 -7.76 7.82
N LEU A 70 13.57 -6.50 7.85
CA LEU A 70 12.49 -6.01 8.72
C LEU A 70 11.17 -5.99 7.93
N PRO A 71 10.04 -6.17 8.62
CA PRO A 71 8.74 -5.97 7.99
C PRO A 71 8.62 -4.54 7.45
N PRO A 72 7.85 -4.31 6.38
CA PRO A 72 7.62 -2.99 5.84
C PRO A 72 7.04 -2.06 6.93
N LYS A 73 7.47 -0.81 6.95
CA LYS A 73 6.80 0.21 7.77
C LYS A 73 5.46 0.51 7.10
N LEU A 74 4.37 0.24 7.79
CA LEU A 74 3.03 0.49 7.28
C LEU A 74 2.50 1.81 7.84
N THR A 75 1.98 2.62 6.94
CA THR A 75 1.23 3.85 7.26
C THR A 75 -0.26 3.55 7.09
N THR A 76 -1.10 4.02 8.00
CA THR A 76 -2.55 3.91 7.85
C THR A 76 -3.07 5.10 7.04
N LEU A 77 -3.77 4.81 5.95
CA LEU A 77 -4.45 5.78 5.12
C LEU A 77 -5.95 5.51 5.21
N LYS A 78 -6.75 6.55 5.52
CA LYS A 78 -8.21 6.45 5.47
C LYS A 78 -8.73 7.29 4.31
N LEU A 79 -9.44 6.65 3.41
CA LEU A 79 -10.10 7.27 2.28
C LEU A 79 -11.59 7.30 2.55
N TYR A 80 -12.19 8.45 2.33
CA TYR A 80 -13.61 8.67 2.54
C TYR A 80 -14.30 8.98 1.22
N MET A 81 -15.40 8.30 0.97
CA MET A 81 -16.17 8.46 -0.23
C MET A 81 -17.66 8.55 0.10
N PRO A 82 -18.38 9.55 -0.41
CA PRO A 82 -19.80 9.63 -0.21
C PRO A 82 -20.50 8.45 -0.91
N LEU A 83 -21.34 7.71 -0.19
CA LEU A 83 -22.18 6.68 -0.77
C LEU A 83 -23.41 7.33 -1.41
N THR A 84 -23.45 7.34 -2.72
CA THR A 84 -24.55 7.89 -3.52
C THR A 84 -25.29 6.76 -4.26
N ALA A 85 -26.52 7.04 -4.67
CA ALA A 85 -27.30 6.10 -5.48
C ALA A 85 -26.59 5.71 -6.77
N GLU A 86 -25.96 6.70 -7.45
CA GLU A 86 -25.18 6.48 -8.67
C GLU A 86 -24.04 5.47 -8.46
N LEU A 87 -23.35 5.57 -7.35
CA LEU A 87 -22.26 4.67 -7.04
C LEU A 87 -22.74 3.23 -6.83
N TYR A 88 -23.90 3.07 -6.16
CA TYR A 88 -24.52 1.76 -5.98
C TYR A 88 -24.92 1.12 -7.30
N GLU A 89 -25.59 1.86 -8.14
CA GLU A 89 -26.03 1.36 -9.46
C GLU A 89 -24.87 0.88 -10.30
N ARG A 90 -23.77 1.62 -10.31
CA ARG A 90 -22.55 1.21 -11.00
C ARG A 90 -21.89 -0.04 -10.39
N SER A 91 -21.94 -0.20 -9.05
CA SER A 91 -21.35 -1.36 -8.40
C SER A 91 -22.15 -2.66 -8.61
N VAL A 92 -23.47 -2.56 -8.76
CA VAL A 92 -24.36 -3.73 -8.92
C VAL A 92 -24.60 -4.11 -10.38
N TYR A 93 -24.72 -3.12 -11.27
CA TYR A 93 -25.14 -3.32 -12.66
C TYR A 93 -24.03 -3.11 -13.69
N GLY A 94 -22.85 -2.72 -13.25
CA GLY A 94 -21.74 -2.37 -14.15
C GLY A 94 -21.98 -1.08 -14.93
N ASP A 95 -21.28 -0.91 -16.05
CA ASP A 95 -21.38 0.29 -16.92
C ASP A 95 -22.67 0.33 -17.78
N LEU A 96 -23.72 -0.39 -17.42
CA LEU A 96 -25.02 -0.21 -18.05
C LEU A 96 -25.50 1.20 -17.69
N GLU A 97 -25.83 1.98 -18.71
CA GLU A 97 -26.43 3.32 -18.58
C GLU A 97 -27.66 3.21 -17.65
N ALA A 98 -27.47 3.53 -16.37
CA ALA A 98 -28.56 3.59 -15.42
C ALA A 98 -29.32 4.89 -15.69
N GLU A 99 -30.57 4.80 -16.07
CA GLU A 99 -31.49 5.94 -16.01
C GLU A 99 -31.54 6.43 -14.57
N SER A 100 -31.13 7.68 -14.34
CA SER A 100 -31.13 8.28 -13.00
C SER A 100 -32.56 8.39 -12.48
N THR A 101 -32.97 7.40 -11.70
CA THR A 101 -34.19 7.52 -10.90
C THR A 101 -33.82 8.33 -9.65
N GLU A 102 -34.46 9.50 -9.45
CA GLU A 102 -34.40 10.23 -8.20
C GLU A 102 -34.95 9.31 -7.09
N LEU A 103 -34.03 8.69 -6.33
CA LEU A 103 -34.41 7.95 -5.14
C LEU A 103 -34.75 8.94 -4.03
N ASP A 104 -35.93 8.81 -3.44
CA ASP A 104 -36.24 9.56 -2.23
C ASP A 104 -35.30 9.14 -1.07
N GLY A 105 -35.16 9.97 -0.04
CA GLY A 105 -34.20 9.73 1.02
C GLY A 105 -34.47 8.44 1.83
N SER A 106 -35.66 7.83 1.75
CA SER A 106 -35.99 6.57 2.41
C SER A 106 -35.55 5.36 1.60
N ALA A 107 -35.69 5.43 0.28
CA ALA A 107 -35.18 4.41 -0.64
C ALA A 107 -33.63 4.40 -0.61
N LEU A 108 -33.01 5.57 -0.60
CA LEU A 108 -31.56 5.70 -0.47
C LEU A 108 -31.03 5.07 0.81
N ARG A 109 -31.70 5.27 1.97
CA ARG A 109 -31.30 4.64 3.22
C ARG A 109 -31.44 3.12 3.18
N SER A 110 -32.54 2.60 2.66
CA SER A 110 -32.75 1.16 2.52
C SER A 110 -31.69 0.51 1.63
N TYR A 111 -31.29 1.19 0.57
CA TYR A 111 -30.20 0.78 -0.31
C TYR A 111 -28.86 0.81 0.40
N GLN A 112 -28.58 1.85 1.13
CA GLN A 112 -27.35 2.00 1.91
C GLN A 112 -27.22 0.90 2.95
N ASP A 113 -28.30 0.57 3.66
CA ASP A 113 -28.33 -0.53 4.63
C ASP A 113 -28.08 -1.91 3.96
N GLN A 114 -28.57 -2.12 2.74
CA GLN A 114 -28.34 -3.34 1.98
C GLN A 114 -26.88 -3.43 1.52
N ILE A 115 -26.30 -2.34 0.99
CA ILE A 115 -24.87 -2.28 0.65
C ILE A 115 -24.02 -2.59 1.88
N MET A 116 -24.38 -2.02 3.03
CA MET A 116 -23.71 -2.28 4.29
C MET A 116 -23.75 -3.75 4.66
N ALA A 117 -24.92 -4.37 4.59
CA ALA A 117 -25.09 -5.77 4.91
C ALA A 117 -24.27 -6.68 3.99
N GLU A 118 -24.16 -6.32 2.71
CA GLU A 118 -23.34 -7.06 1.74
C GLU A 118 -21.84 -6.83 2.00
N LEU A 119 -21.41 -5.60 2.18
CA LEU A 119 -19.99 -5.26 2.45
C LEU A 119 -19.48 -5.86 3.76
N VAL A 120 -20.33 -5.96 4.79
CA VAL A 120 -19.96 -6.55 6.09
C VAL A 120 -20.01 -8.08 6.05
N LYS A 121 -20.93 -8.67 5.28
CA LYS A 121 -21.09 -10.14 5.19
C LYS A 121 -20.11 -10.80 4.23
N ASN A 122 -19.84 -10.17 3.13
CA ASN A 122 -18.91 -10.67 2.13
C ASN A 122 -17.59 -9.94 2.31
N ARG A 123 -16.60 -10.61 2.90
CA ARG A 123 -15.22 -10.19 2.72
C ARG A 123 -15.00 -10.08 1.22
N MET A 124 -14.92 -8.84 0.72
CA MET A 124 -14.70 -8.63 -0.71
C MET A 124 -13.47 -9.40 -1.16
N PRO A 125 -13.52 -10.12 -2.28
CA PRO A 125 -12.34 -10.71 -2.88
C PRO A 125 -11.29 -9.61 -3.08
N GLU A 126 -10.03 -9.92 -2.87
CA GLU A 126 -8.90 -8.98 -2.99
C GLU A 126 -8.91 -8.20 -4.32
N GLU A 127 -9.35 -8.85 -5.41
CA GLU A 127 -9.52 -8.24 -6.74
C GLU A 127 -10.61 -7.16 -6.78
N THR A 128 -11.71 -7.36 -6.03
CA THR A 128 -12.80 -6.38 -5.94
C THR A 128 -12.37 -5.20 -5.08
N GLU A 129 -11.61 -5.43 -4.01
CA GLU A 129 -11.03 -4.39 -3.19
C GLU A 129 -10.05 -3.53 -4.00
N ARG A 130 -9.21 -4.14 -4.81
CA ARG A 130 -8.29 -3.44 -5.73
C ARG A 130 -9.05 -2.64 -6.79
N GLY A 131 -10.10 -3.20 -7.37
CA GLY A 131 -10.96 -2.53 -8.34
C GLY A 131 -11.66 -1.32 -7.75
N LEU A 132 -12.20 -1.43 -6.54
CA LEU A 132 -12.81 -0.30 -5.83
C LEU A 132 -11.79 0.80 -5.54
N MET A 133 -10.58 0.48 -5.12
CA MET A 133 -9.53 1.48 -4.89
C MET A 133 -9.10 2.18 -6.18
N HIS A 134 -9.02 1.46 -7.29
CA HIS A 134 -8.75 2.05 -8.61
C HIS A 134 -9.89 2.99 -9.05
N TRP A 135 -11.11 2.58 -8.84
CA TRP A 135 -12.33 3.37 -9.13
C TRP A 135 -12.41 4.68 -8.35
N TYR A 136 -11.89 4.69 -7.13
CA TYR A 136 -11.89 5.86 -6.25
C TYR A 136 -10.75 6.84 -6.53
N GLY A 137 -10.10 6.73 -7.68
CA GLY A 137 -9.05 7.66 -8.09
C GLY A 137 -7.74 7.48 -7.35
N ILE A 138 -7.54 6.33 -6.67
CA ILE A 138 -6.24 5.98 -6.14
C ILE A 138 -5.37 5.62 -7.35
N ALA A 139 -4.37 6.44 -7.63
CA ALA A 139 -3.43 6.18 -8.71
C ALA A 139 -2.80 4.80 -8.54
N ASP A 140 -2.48 4.13 -9.65
CA ASP A 140 -1.85 2.81 -9.65
C ASP A 140 -0.60 2.76 -8.77
N SER A 141 0.17 3.86 -8.69
CA SER A 141 1.33 3.97 -7.82
C SER A 141 1.01 3.83 -6.32
N VAL A 142 -0.14 4.32 -5.86
CA VAL A 142 -0.60 4.17 -4.47
C VAL A 142 -1.16 2.77 -4.26
N ASN A 143 -1.94 2.26 -5.22
CA ASN A 143 -2.54 0.94 -5.17
C ASN A 143 -1.47 -0.16 -5.06
N THR A 144 -0.35 -0.05 -5.75
CA THR A 144 0.77 -1.00 -5.65
C THR A 144 1.42 -1.03 -4.27
N LYS A 145 1.25 0.02 -3.46
CA LYS A 145 1.78 0.10 -2.08
C LYS A 145 0.80 -0.44 -1.04
N VAL A 146 -0.46 -0.70 -1.40
CA VAL A 146 -1.45 -1.18 -0.45
C VAL A 146 -1.16 -2.62 -0.07
N HIS A 147 -0.95 -2.85 1.22
CA HIS A 147 -0.71 -4.17 1.78
C HIS A 147 -2.00 -4.86 2.20
N SER A 148 -2.93 -4.10 2.75
CA SER A 148 -4.29 -4.55 3.10
C SER A 148 -5.24 -3.37 3.15
N ALA A 149 -6.51 -3.63 2.89
CA ALA A 149 -7.58 -2.65 3.04
C ALA A 149 -8.75 -3.28 3.81
N VAL A 150 -9.42 -2.47 4.63
CA VAL A 150 -10.65 -2.82 5.33
C VAL A 150 -11.67 -1.76 4.98
N PHE A 151 -12.84 -2.20 4.52
CA PHE A 151 -13.94 -1.31 4.16
C PHE A 151 -14.97 -1.29 5.28
N THR A 152 -15.37 -0.08 5.66
CA THR A 152 -16.43 0.17 6.64
C THR A 152 -17.33 1.27 6.12
N VAL A 153 -18.45 1.51 6.79
CA VAL A 153 -19.29 2.67 6.49
C VAL A 153 -19.48 3.48 7.76
N GLU A 154 -19.30 4.77 7.60
CA GLU A 154 -19.49 5.76 8.67
C GLU A 154 -20.59 6.76 8.27
N GLU A 155 -21.44 7.13 9.21
CA GLU A 155 -22.37 8.26 9.03
C GLU A 155 -21.72 9.53 9.59
N ARG A 156 -21.61 10.57 8.74
CA ARG A 156 -21.15 11.90 9.12
C ARG A 156 -22.06 12.94 8.50
N ASP A 157 -22.52 13.88 9.29
CA ASP A 157 -23.38 14.99 8.85
C ASP A 157 -24.62 14.54 8.05
N ARG A 158 -25.24 13.45 8.46
CA ARG A 158 -26.37 12.78 7.79
C ARG A 158 -26.04 12.22 6.39
N GLN A 159 -24.79 12.11 6.05
CA GLN A 159 -24.29 11.49 4.85
C GLN A 159 -23.60 10.19 5.23
N LEU A 160 -23.85 9.11 4.47
CA LEU A 160 -23.08 7.87 4.59
C LEU A 160 -21.81 7.96 3.74
N TRP A 161 -20.75 7.46 4.33
CA TRP A 161 -19.43 7.42 3.71
C TRP A 161 -18.92 5.99 3.69
N GLY A 162 -18.50 5.53 2.52
CA GLY A 162 -17.61 4.37 2.42
C GLY A 162 -16.23 4.78 2.91
N VAL A 163 -15.68 4.02 3.83
CA VAL A 163 -14.35 4.28 4.39
C VAL A 163 -13.45 3.11 4.06
N ALA A 164 -12.39 3.35 3.30
CA ALA A 164 -11.31 2.40 3.08
C ALA A 164 -10.16 2.73 4.03
N GLU A 165 -9.94 1.87 5.04
CA GLU A 165 -8.74 1.94 5.88
C GLU A 165 -7.67 1.04 5.28
N CYS A 166 -6.68 1.66 4.65
CA CYS A 166 -5.60 0.99 3.94
C CYS A 166 -4.32 0.98 4.76
N ARG A 167 -3.63 -0.16 4.79
CA ARG A 167 -2.25 -0.29 5.27
C ARG A 167 -1.32 -0.17 4.07
N VAL A 168 -0.58 0.92 4.00
CA VAL A 168 0.27 1.28 2.86
C VAL A 168 1.73 1.11 3.22
N ALA A 169 2.52 0.46 2.35
CA ALA A 169 3.95 0.28 2.57
C ALA A 169 4.70 1.61 2.34
N GLY A 170 5.44 2.05 3.37
CA GLY A 170 6.23 3.28 3.32
C GLY A 170 5.40 4.55 3.53
N GLU A 171 5.92 5.66 3.01
CA GLU A 171 5.26 6.98 3.05
C GLU A 171 4.81 7.36 1.66
N LEU A 172 3.68 8.06 1.58
CA LEU A 172 3.21 8.64 0.33
C LEU A 172 4.06 9.87 -0.01
N ASN A 173 4.54 9.95 -1.24
CA ASN A 173 5.20 11.15 -1.73
C ASN A 173 4.17 12.28 -2.01
N ALA A 174 4.64 13.49 -2.30
CA ALA A 174 3.77 14.65 -2.49
C ALA A 174 2.77 14.45 -3.64
N ALA A 175 3.19 13.84 -4.76
CA ALA A 175 2.32 13.60 -5.89
C ALA A 175 1.23 12.56 -5.56
N GLU A 176 1.57 11.50 -4.82
CA GLU A 176 0.60 10.50 -4.35
C GLU A 176 -0.40 11.12 -3.34
N GLN A 177 0.05 12.04 -2.48
CA GLN A 177 -0.82 12.77 -1.56
C GLN A 177 -1.77 13.73 -2.29
N ASP A 178 -1.32 14.37 -3.37
CA ASP A 178 -2.14 15.30 -4.16
C ASP A 178 -3.25 14.59 -4.94
N ILE A 179 -3.02 13.35 -5.39
CA ILE A 179 -4.03 12.52 -6.04
C ILE A 179 -5.18 12.15 -5.09
N LEU A 180 -4.91 12.11 -3.79
CA LEU A 180 -5.88 11.67 -2.77
C LEU A 180 -6.68 12.82 -2.13
N LYS A 181 -6.42 14.07 -2.53
CA LYS A 181 -7.16 15.25 -2.08
C LYS A 181 -8.38 15.54 -2.96
#